data_1199ff8430b16ffab19e281ec808d279
#
_entry.id   1199ff8430b16ffab19e281ec808d279
#
_cell.length_a   1.000
_cell.length_b   1.000
_cell.length_c   1.000
_cell.angle_alpha   90.00
_cell.angle_beta   90.00
_cell.angle_gamma   90.00
#
_symmetry.space_group_name_H-M   'P 1'
#
loop_
_entity.id
_entity.type
_entity.pdbx_description
1 polymer ?
#
loop_
_entity_poly.entity_id
_entity_poly.type
_entity_poly.pdbx_seq_one_letter_code
_entity_poly.pdbx_strand_id
1 'polypeptide(L)' 'MIDKLKAILREHWDGDMAAITLDCVLTSDLGMDSMQLYDLVCAIEEKLDIEIPDRMLPKFVTVRDVVEYLEATA' A
#
# COMPACT_ATOMS: atom_id res chain seq x y z
N MET A 1 -4.77 -10.85 3.17
CA MET A 1 -4.61 -9.67 2.28
C MET A 1 -3.28 -8.95 2.46
N ILE A 2 -2.78 -8.84 3.69
CA ILE A 2 -1.49 -8.19 3.93
C ILE A 2 -0.34 -8.88 3.18
N ASP A 3 -0.39 -10.19 3.04
CA ASP A 3 0.66 -10.93 2.33
C ASP A 3 0.73 -10.55 0.85
N LYS A 4 -0.41 -10.33 0.22
CA LYS A 4 -0.46 -9.88 -1.17
C LYS A 4 0.07 -8.47 -1.30
N LEU A 5 -0.28 -7.61 -0.35
CA LEU A 5 0.23 -6.24 -0.33
C LEU A 5 1.74 -6.22 -0.16
N LYS A 6 2.27 -7.04 0.75
CA LYS A 6 3.72 -7.13 0.94
C LYS A 6 4.44 -7.62 -0.31
N ALA A 7 3.86 -8.58 -1.02
CA ALA A 7 4.45 -9.08 -2.26
C ALA A 7 4.55 -7.99 -3.32
N ILE A 8 3.52 -7.15 -3.43
CA ILE A 8 3.51 -6.03 -4.36
C ILE A 8 4.50 -4.96 -3.89
N LEU A 9 4.48 -4.65 -2.59
CA LEU A 9 5.35 -3.63 -2.01
C LEU A 9 6.83 -3.96 -2.20
N ARG A 10 7.19 -5.24 -2.12
CA ARG A 10 8.58 -5.67 -2.28
C ARG A 10 9.18 -5.25 -3.61
N GLU A 11 8.36 -5.14 -4.65
CA GLU A 11 8.82 -4.73 -5.96
C GLU A 11 9.07 -3.22 -6.05
N HIS A 12 8.51 -2.44 -5.13
CA HIS A 12 8.53 -0.98 -5.19
C HIS A 12 9.19 -0.32 -3.98
N TRP A 13 9.68 -1.10 -3.03
CA TRP A 13 10.24 -0.58 -1.78
C TRP A 13 11.37 -1.48 -1.30
N ASP A 14 12.49 -0.88 -0.93
CA ASP A 14 13.72 -1.61 -0.58
C ASP A 14 13.90 -1.82 0.92
N GLY A 15 12.94 -1.43 1.74
CA GLY A 15 13.06 -1.55 3.18
C GLY A 15 12.93 -2.97 3.71
N ASP A 16 13.02 -3.09 5.03
CA ASP A 16 12.92 -4.38 5.72
C ASP A 16 11.46 -4.83 5.77
N MET A 17 11.13 -5.81 4.95
CA MET A 17 9.76 -6.34 4.88
C MET A 17 9.32 -6.96 6.20
N ALA A 18 10.24 -7.47 7.02
CA ALA A 18 9.90 -8.06 8.30
C ALA A 18 9.45 -7.01 9.33
N ALA A 19 9.83 -5.76 9.12
CA ALA A 19 9.43 -4.66 10.01
C ALA A 19 8.05 -4.09 9.69
N ILE A 20 7.43 -4.51 8.59
CA ILE A 20 6.13 -3.98 8.19
C ILE A 20 5.01 -4.59 9.02
N THR A 21 4.23 -3.72 9.67
CA THR A 21 3.03 -4.10 10.40
C THR A 21 1.86 -3.28 9.92
N LEU A 22 0.65 -3.64 10.35
CA LEU A 22 -0.55 -2.89 9.99
C LEU A 22 -0.52 -1.45 10.51
N ASP A 23 0.21 -1.20 11.58
CA ASP A 23 0.27 0.11 12.21
C ASP A 23 1.34 1.03 11.61
N CYS A 24 2.16 0.53 10.69
CA CYS A 24 3.18 1.34 10.03
C CYS A 24 2.54 2.47 9.22
N VAL A 25 3.05 3.68 9.40
CA VAL A 25 2.63 4.84 8.63
C VAL A 25 3.42 4.85 7.32
N LEU A 26 2.72 4.88 6.19
CA LEU A 26 3.35 4.74 4.88
C LEU A 26 4.40 5.81 4.61
N THR A 27 4.12 7.06 5.00
CA THR A 27 5.02 8.17 4.72
C THR A 27 6.17 8.27 5.70
N SER A 28 5.95 8.03 6.99
CA SER A 28 6.99 8.21 8.00
C SER A 28 7.73 6.91 8.34
N ASP A 29 7.02 5.82 8.52
CA ASP A 29 7.67 4.55 8.89
C ASP A 29 8.30 3.85 7.70
N LEU A 30 7.67 3.91 6.54
CA LEU A 30 8.20 3.31 5.32
C LEU A 30 8.95 4.32 4.44
N GLY A 31 8.87 5.60 4.78
CA GLY A 31 9.60 6.63 4.04
C GLY A 31 9.10 6.87 2.61
N MET A 32 7.85 6.54 2.33
CA MET A 32 7.27 6.74 1.00
C MET A 32 6.83 8.19 0.80
N ASP A 33 7.21 8.77 -0.32
CA ASP A 33 6.65 10.06 -0.73
C ASP A 33 5.36 9.84 -1.54
N SER A 34 4.73 10.93 -1.96
CA SER A 34 3.45 10.85 -2.69
C SER A 34 3.58 10.09 -3.99
N MET A 35 4.70 10.24 -4.68
CA MET A 35 4.94 9.57 -5.95
C MET A 35 5.11 8.06 -5.75
N GLN A 36 5.85 7.67 -4.73
CA GLN A 36 6.03 6.25 -4.41
C GLN A 36 4.70 5.60 -3.99
N LEU A 37 3.90 6.33 -3.22
CA LEU A 37 2.59 5.85 -2.82
C LEU A 37 1.67 5.68 -4.03
N TYR A 38 1.71 6.64 -4.95
CA TYR A 38 0.94 6.56 -6.19
C TYR A 38 1.36 5.34 -7.01
N ASP A 39 2.67 5.12 -7.15
CA ASP A 39 3.19 3.97 -7.89
C ASP A 39 2.75 2.65 -7.24
N LEU A 40 2.76 2.60 -5.91
CA LEU A 40 2.29 1.42 -5.19
C LEU A 40 0.82 1.16 -5.45
N VAL A 41 0.00 2.20 -5.41
CA VAL A 41 -1.44 2.08 -5.67
C VAL A 41 -1.68 1.59 -7.10
N CYS A 42 -0.97 2.13 -8.07
CA CYS A 42 -1.07 1.67 -9.46
C CYS A 42 -0.70 0.19 -9.60
N ALA A 43 0.36 -0.24 -8.89
CA ALA A 43 0.77 -1.64 -8.93
C ALA A 43 -0.30 -2.55 -8.30
N ILE A 44 -0.93 -2.11 -7.23
CA ILE A 44 -2.02 -2.85 -6.60
C ILE A 44 -3.19 -3.00 -7.55
N GLU A 45 -3.58 -1.91 -8.22
CA GLU A 45 -4.68 -1.94 -9.18
C GLU A 45 -4.42 -2.96 -10.29
N GLU A 46 -3.19 -2.98 -10.77
CA GLU A 46 -2.78 -3.88 -11.85
C GLU A 46 -2.76 -5.34 -11.40
N LYS A 47 -2.18 -5.60 -10.22
CA LYS A 47 -2.01 -6.96 -9.72
C LYS A 47 -3.32 -7.60 -9.26
N LEU A 48 -4.21 -6.81 -8.69
CA LEU A 48 -5.47 -7.29 -8.15
C LEU A 48 -6.65 -7.03 -9.08
N ASP A 49 -6.41 -6.36 -10.19
CA ASP A 49 -7.44 -6.02 -11.20
C ASP A 49 -8.61 -5.26 -10.55
N ILE A 50 -8.30 -4.21 -9.82
CA ILE A 50 -9.29 -3.36 -9.15
C ILE A 50 -9.01 -1.90 -9.46
N GLU A 51 -9.98 -1.03 -9.21
CA GLU A 51 -9.81 0.41 -9.34
C GLU A 51 -9.74 1.07 -7.98
N ILE A 52 -8.74 1.91 -7.78
CA ILE A 52 -8.59 2.71 -6.56
C ILE A 52 -8.66 4.17 -6.96
N PRO A 53 -9.73 4.90 -6.60
CA PRO A 53 -9.84 6.32 -6.95
C PRO A 53 -8.72 7.14 -6.35
N ASP A 54 -8.27 8.17 -7.07
CA ASP A 54 -7.21 9.06 -6.59
C ASP A 54 -7.55 9.71 -5.26
N ARG A 55 -8.83 9.94 -5.00
CA ARG A 55 -9.29 10.54 -3.74
C ARG A 55 -8.96 9.67 -2.51
N MET A 56 -8.66 8.40 -2.71
CA MET A 56 -8.28 7.51 -1.62
C MET A 56 -6.83 7.69 -1.17
N LEU A 57 -5.97 8.24 -2.04
CA LEU A 57 -4.56 8.40 -1.72
C LEU A 57 -4.31 9.15 -0.40
N PRO A 58 -4.95 10.31 -0.14
CA PRO A 58 -4.74 10.99 1.13
C PRO A 58 -5.31 10.25 2.34
N LYS A 59 -6.14 9.24 2.11
CA LYS A 59 -6.72 8.43 3.18
C LYS A 59 -5.86 7.22 3.54
N PHE A 60 -4.91 6.87 2.70
CA PHE A 60 -3.98 5.77 2.94
C PHE A 60 -2.83 6.26 3.80
N VAL A 61 -3.06 6.33 5.10
CA VAL A 61 -2.05 6.79 6.05
C VAL A 61 -1.22 5.64 6.57
N THR A 62 -1.86 4.52 6.92
CA THR A 62 -1.18 3.33 7.43
C THR A 62 -1.35 2.15 6.50
N VAL A 63 -0.54 1.12 6.74
CA VAL A 63 -0.69 -0.16 6.01
C VAL A 63 -2.10 -0.72 6.23
N ARG A 64 -2.62 -0.58 7.43
CA ARG A 64 -3.98 -1.04 7.77
C ARG A 64 -5.02 -0.39 6.87
N ASP A 65 -4.89 0.91 6.62
CA ASP A 65 -5.85 1.63 5.77
C ASP A 65 -5.93 1.01 4.38
N VAL A 66 -4.79 0.67 3.80
CA VAL A 66 -4.72 0.04 2.49
C VAL A 66 -5.33 -1.36 2.53
N VAL A 67 -4.96 -2.15 3.53
CA VAL A 67 -5.44 -3.53 3.68
C VAL A 67 -6.96 -3.54 3.85
N GLU A 68 -7.50 -2.68 4.71
CA GLU A 68 -8.95 -2.61 4.92
C GLU A 68 -9.70 -2.23 3.65
N TYR A 69 -9.16 -1.28 2.89
CA TYR A 69 -9.77 -0.91 1.61
C TYR A 69 -9.78 -2.08 0.63
N LEU A 70 -8.66 -2.81 0.53
CA LEU A 70 -8.56 -3.94 -0.37
C LEU A 70 -9.49 -5.08 0.03
N GLU A 71 -9.63 -5.34 1.32
CA GLU A 71 -10.53 -6.36 1.82
C GLU A 71 -11.99 -6.00 1.55
N ALA A 72 -12.33 -4.74 1.66
CA ALA A 72 -13.69 -4.28 1.39
C ALA A 72 -14.02 -4.30 -0.11
N THR A 73 -13.02 -4.15 -0.96
CA THR A 73 -13.20 -4.08 -2.42
C THR A 73 -13.12 -5.46 -3.08
N ALA A 74 -12.33 -6.34 -2.53
CA ALA A 74 -12.11 -7.69 -3.09
C ALA A 74 -13.28 -8.68 -2.73
#